data_543344ca3c1de71e97b2d52e64f76c9c
#
_entry.id   543344ca3c1de71e97b2d52e64f76c9c
#
_cell.length_a   1.000
_cell.length_b   1.000
_cell.length_c   1.000
_cell.angle_alpha   90.00
_cell.angle_beta   90.00
_cell.angle_gamma   90.00
#
_symmetry.space_group_name_H-M   'P 1'
#
loop_
_entity.id
_entity.type
_entity.pdbx_description
1 polymer ?
#
loop_
_entity_poly.entity_id
_entity_poly.type
_entity_poly.pdbx_seq_one_letter_code
_entity_poly.pdbx_strand_id
1 'polypeptide(L)'
;MGTFVEWLQAHCGWSKYRYAELRPSLQSAIHGLQPRQSFWLHNLDLSPTIERLFEGLHKDSIQRKIRRAVKEGLVCESGRTARHLDEFYTLLLKTKRRHRLFPQPRSWFQDLLHCLGDKTEIRIAKKGDIPVAAMLTIREGSTVIYKYGCSDEKYHQLGSMPFLFWTLIEESKAAGAAALDLGRSDLDREGLITFKDRFGAARRPLHYYRVTGSNQSGRESTFNPRLMGRLISILPDMALTTGGRWLYRHMG
;
A
#
# COMPACT_ATOMS: atom_id res chain seq x y z
N MET A 1 13.62 -16.09 -22.97
CA MET A 1 12.74 -14.94 -22.65
C MET A 1 12.13 -14.29 -23.89
N GLY A 2 12.82 -14.22 -25.02
CA GLY A 2 12.23 -13.73 -26.29
C GLY A 2 10.94 -14.46 -26.66
N THR A 3 10.94 -15.75 -26.63
CA THR A 3 9.78 -16.60 -26.96
C THR A 3 8.53 -16.34 -26.09
N PHE A 4 8.68 -15.97 -24.81
CA PHE A 4 7.53 -15.66 -23.96
C PHE A 4 6.88 -14.30 -24.28
N VAL A 5 7.68 -13.29 -24.59
CA VAL A 5 7.18 -11.98 -25.01
C VAL A 5 6.49 -12.07 -26.37
N GLU A 6 7.08 -12.77 -27.31
CA GLU A 6 6.50 -13.04 -28.64
C GLU A 6 5.18 -13.82 -28.55
N TRP A 7 5.13 -14.83 -27.67
CA TRP A 7 3.91 -15.57 -27.38
C TRP A 7 2.82 -14.66 -26.81
N LEU A 8 3.16 -13.79 -25.83
CA LEU A 8 2.21 -12.82 -25.26
C LEU A 8 1.68 -11.84 -26.32
N GLN A 9 2.53 -11.36 -27.21
CA GLN A 9 2.13 -10.46 -28.29
C GLN A 9 1.11 -11.13 -29.22
N ALA A 10 1.39 -12.37 -29.64
CA ALA A 10 0.49 -13.15 -30.44
C ALA A 10 -0.83 -13.45 -29.73
N HIS A 11 -0.74 -13.84 -28.45
CA HIS A 11 -1.92 -14.14 -27.62
C HIS A 11 -2.81 -12.92 -27.39
N CYS A 12 -2.26 -11.73 -27.17
CA CYS A 12 -3.01 -10.49 -27.10
C CYS A 12 -3.77 -10.21 -28.40
N GLY A 13 -3.17 -10.51 -29.57
CA GLY A 13 -3.82 -10.37 -30.87
C GLY A 13 -5.02 -11.30 -31.03
N TRP A 14 -4.87 -12.58 -30.69
CA TRP A 14 -5.95 -13.59 -30.84
C TRP A 14 -7.10 -13.38 -29.83
N SER A 15 -6.76 -13.09 -28.58
CA SER A 15 -7.75 -12.95 -27.48
C SER A 15 -8.43 -11.60 -27.46
N LYS A 16 -8.13 -10.70 -28.40
CA LYS A 16 -8.64 -9.31 -28.44
C LYS A 16 -8.34 -8.51 -27.16
N TYR A 17 -7.36 -8.92 -26.38
CA TYR A 17 -6.88 -8.13 -25.24
C TYR A 17 -6.17 -6.87 -25.74
N ARG A 18 -6.45 -5.75 -25.09
CA ARG A 18 -5.80 -4.47 -25.46
C ARG A 18 -4.30 -4.51 -25.15
N TYR A 19 -3.92 -5.19 -24.09
CA TYR A 19 -2.52 -5.39 -23.67
C TYR A 19 -2.44 -6.44 -22.56
N ALA A 20 -1.25 -6.98 -22.36
CA ALA A 20 -0.84 -7.69 -21.16
C ALA A 20 0.14 -6.83 -20.37
N GLU A 21 0.02 -6.82 -19.05
CA GLU A 21 0.95 -6.09 -18.17
C GLU A 21 1.79 -7.08 -17.37
N LEU A 22 3.12 -6.96 -17.49
CA LEU A 22 4.08 -7.75 -16.75
C LEU A 22 4.58 -6.94 -15.56
N ARG A 23 4.42 -7.49 -14.35
CA ARG A 23 4.83 -6.90 -13.07
C ARG A 23 5.83 -7.82 -12.37
N PRO A 24 7.06 -7.94 -12.88
CA PRO A 24 8.05 -8.83 -12.29
C PRO A 24 8.42 -8.34 -10.90
N SER A 25 8.55 -9.27 -9.95
CA SER A 25 9.07 -8.99 -8.60
C SER A 25 10.59 -8.83 -8.57
N LEU A 26 11.27 -9.33 -9.61
CA LEU A 26 12.72 -9.28 -9.75
C LEU A 26 13.14 -8.05 -10.57
N GLN A 27 14.33 -7.53 -10.28
CA GLN A 27 14.91 -6.34 -10.93
C GLN A 27 15.38 -6.61 -12.38
N SER A 28 15.20 -7.81 -12.90
CA SER A 28 15.66 -8.16 -14.24
C SER A 28 14.90 -7.37 -15.29
N ALA A 29 15.62 -6.56 -16.05
CA ALA A 29 15.08 -5.99 -17.28
C ALA A 29 14.58 -7.12 -18.18
N ILE A 30 13.38 -6.98 -18.70
CA ILE A 30 12.87 -7.94 -19.69
C ILE A 30 13.47 -7.56 -21.03
N HIS A 31 14.34 -8.42 -21.56
CA HIS A 31 15.02 -8.17 -22.83
C HIS A 31 13.98 -7.90 -23.94
N GLY A 32 14.18 -6.84 -24.70
CA GLY A 32 13.28 -6.47 -25.79
C GLY A 32 12.05 -5.67 -25.39
N LEU A 33 11.84 -5.36 -24.09
CA LEU A 33 10.76 -4.51 -23.63
C LEU A 33 11.28 -3.26 -22.91
N GLN A 34 10.67 -2.12 -23.23
CA GLN A 34 10.88 -0.90 -22.47
C GLN A 34 9.88 -0.80 -21.30
N PRO A 35 10.32 -0.34 -20.12
CA PRO A 35 9.41 -0.11 -19.01
C PRO A 35 8.32 0.90 -19.39
N ARG A 36 7.05 0.54 -19.17
CA ARG A 36 5.92 1.47 -19.33
C ARG A 36 5.75 2.39 -18.12
N GLN A 37 6.03 1.83 -16.92
CA GLN A 37 5.98 2.56 -15.66
C GLN A 37 7.14 2.11 -14.77
N SER A 38 7.69 3.04 -14.02
CA SER A 38 8.75 2.78 -13.05
C SER A 38 8.36 3.34 -11.68
N PHE A 39 8.77 2.63 -10.63
CA PHE A 39 8.48 2.94 -9.25
C PHE A 39 9.73 2.71 -8.39
N TRP A 40 9.72 3.21 -7.17
CA TRP A 40 10.60 2.75 -6.11
C TRP A 40 9.88 1.70 -5.26
N LEU A 41 10.48 0.54 -5.07
CA LEU A 41 10.08 -0.47 -4.09
C LEU A 41 10.96 -0.31 -2.85
N HIS A 42 10.35 -0.31 -1.67
CA HIS A 42 11.07 -0.12 -0.41
C HIS A 42 10.95 -1.38 0.44
N ASN A 43 12.11 -1.95 0.80
CA ASN A 43 12.18 -3.12 1.67
C ASN A 43 13.07 -2.81 2.87
N LEU A 44 12.60 -3.16 4.06
CA LEU A 44 13.36 -3.10 5.29
C LEU A 44 13.82 -4.52 5.64
N ASP A 45 15.14 -4.70 5.77
CA ASP A 45 15.73 -5.92 6.29
C ASP A 45 15.48 -6.01 7.81
N LEU A 46 14.91 -7.11 8.26
CA LEU A 46 14.63 -7.37 9.67
C LEU A 46 15.69 -8.26 10.34
N SER A 47 16.78 -8.60 9.66
CA SER A 47 17.86 -9.41 10.24
C SER A 47 18.62 -8.73 11.41
N PRO A 48 18.85 -7.38 11.41
CA PRO A 48 19.52 -6.71 12.53
C PRO A 48 18.76 -6.83 13.85
N THR A 49 19.43 -6.62 14.99
CA THR A 49 18.75 -6.60 16.30
C THR A 49 17.73 -5.49 16.38
N ILE A 50 16.76 -5.59 17.30
CA ILE A 50 15.68 -4.60 17.41
C ILE A 50 16.22 -3.21 17.77
N GLU A 51 17.29 -3.17 18.58
CA GLU A 51 17.97 -1.93 18.96
C GLU A 51 18.59 -1.26 17.72
N ARG A 52 19.30 -2.03 16.89
CA ARG A 52 19.87 -1.52 15.62
C ARG A 52 18.82 -1.06 14.63
N LEU A 53 17.70 -1.77 14.54
CA LEU A 53 16.56 -1.34 13.72
C LEU A 53 16.01 0.00 14.21
N PHE A 54 15.88 0.18 15.54
CA PHE A 54 15.43 1.46 16.12
C PHE A 54 16.44 2.59 15.88
N GLU A 55 17.73 2.32 16.06
CA GLU A 55 18.81 3.28 15.80
C GLU A 55 18.86 3.72 14.34
N GLY A 56 18.55 2.82 13.39
CA GLY A 56 18.45 3.08 11.97
C GLY A 56 17.27 3.98 11.57
N LEU A 57 16.29 4.17 12.44
CA LEU A 57 15.18 5.08 12.19
C LEU A 57 15.64 6.54 12.29
N HIS A 58 15.11 7.39 11.42
CA HIS A 58 15.42 8.83 11.47
C HIS A 58 15.01 9.45 12.81
N LYS A 59 15.98 10.07 13.54
CA LYS A 59 15.81 10.54 14.93
C LYS A 59 14.60 11.46 15.11
N ASP A 60 14.53 12.55 14.37
CA ASP A 60 13.53 13.59 14.59
C ASP A 60 12.16 13.27 14.04
N SER A 61 12.08 12.64 12.88
CA SER A 61 10.81 12.43 12.20
C SER A 61 10.16 11.08 12.50
N ILE A 62 10.91 10.09 13.00
CA ILE A 62 10.37 8.77 13.32
C ILE A 62 10.54 8.45 14.79
N GLN A 63 11.76 8.34 15.34
CA GLN A 63 11.98 7.96 16.74
C GLN A 63 11.26 8.90 17.71
N ARG A 64 11.38 10.25 17.49
CA ARG A 64 10.69 11.23 18.35
C ARG A 64 9.17 11.07 18.28
N LYS A 65 8.61 10.76 17.11
CA LYS A 65 7.17 10.53 16.98
C LYS A 65 6.71 9.23 17.63
N ILE A 66 7.50 8.17 17.57
CA ILE A 66 7.24 6.92 18.28
C ILE A 66 7.23 7.18 19.80
N ARG A 67 8.28 7.81 20.35
CA ARG A 67 8.35 8.15 21.78
C ARG A 67 7.18 9.04 22.22
N ARG A 68 6.79 10.00 21.36
CA ARG A 68 5.62 10.84 21.62
C ARG A 68 4.34 10.00 21.68
N ALA A 69 4.12 9.11 20.72
CA ALA A 69 2.93 8.26 20.68
C ALA A 69 2.80 7.41 21.95
N VAL A 70 3.90 6.81 22.40
CA VAL A 70 3.96 6.07 23.67
C VAL A 70 3.65 6.98 24.86
N LYS A 71 4.27 8.16 24.95
CA LYS A 71 4.00 9.14 26.02
C LYS A 71 2.55 9.61 26.05
N GLU A 72 1.93 9.75 24.89
CA GLU A 72 0.52 10.11 24.73
C GLU A 72 -0.43 8.93 25.04
N GLY A 73 0.10 7.75 25.37
CA GLY A 73 -0.68 6.57 25.74
C GLY A 73 -1.42 5.96 24.53
N LEU A 74 -0.83 5.99 23.34
CA LEU A 74 -1.36 5.23 22.22
C LEU A 74 -1.14 3.74 22.46
N VAL A 75 -2.17 2.95 22.18
CA VAL A 75 -2.11 1.48 22.19
C VAL A 75 -2.36 0.95 20.78
N CYS A 76 -1.78 -0.22 20.48
CA CYS A 76 -2.03 -0.93 19.23
C CYS A 76 -2.93 -2.13 19.54
N GLU A 77 -4.06 -2.22 18.84
CA GLU A 77 -4.89 -3.42 18.78
C GLU A 77 -4.71 -4.09 17.43
N SER A 78 -4.55 -5.41 17.43
CA SER A 78 -4.41 -6.21 16.22
C SER A 78 -5.53 -7.24 16.11
N GLY A 79 -6.01 -7.49 14.90
CA GLY A 79 -7.02 -8.51 14.69
C GLY A 79 -7.67 -8.47 13.32
N ARG A 80 -8.68 -9.35 13.14
CA ARG A 80 -9.37 -9.59 11.86
C ARG A 80 -10.90 -9.62 11.98
N THR A 81 -11.41 -9.20 13.13
CA THR A 81 -12.87 -9.22 13.38
C THR A 81 -13.58 -8.14 12.57
N ALA A 82 -14.91 -8.24 12.48
CA ALA A 82 -15.74 -7.22 11.82
C ALA A 82 -15.50 -5.84 12.42
N ARG A 83 -15.29 -5.73 13.75
CA ARG A 83 -14.97 -4.47 14.44
C ARG A 83 -13.65 -3.86 13.93
N HIS A 84 -12.57 -4.66 13.81
CA HIS A 84 -11.30 -4.17 13.29
C HIS A 84 -11.44 -3.70 11.85
N LEU A 85 -12.22 -4.41 11.03
CA LEU A 85 -12.49 -4.01 9.66
C LEU A 85 -13.28 -2.69 9.60
N ASP A 86 -14.27 -2.50 10.46
CA ASP A 86 -15.10 -1.28 10.47
C ASP A 86 -14.30 -0.05 10.94
N GLU A 87 -13.48 -0.20 11.98
CA GLU A 87 -12.58 0.86 12.44
C GLU A 87 -11.53 1.22 11.37
N PHE A 88 -10.90 0.22 10.74
CA PHE A 88 -9.98 0.41 9.62
C PHE A 88 -10.68 1.12 8.45
N TYR A 89 -11.87 0.67 8.05
CA TYR A 89 -12.58 1.22 6.90
C TYR A 89 -13.02 2.66 7.13
N THR A 90 -13.44 3.01 8.35
CA THR A 90 -13.75 4.39 8.75
C THR A 90 -12.54 5.31 8.56
N LEU A 91 -11.35 4.89 9.01
CA LEU A 91 -10.11 5.65 8.82
C LEU A 91 -9.68 5.70 7.35
N LEU A 92 -9.92 4.62 6.61
CA LEU A 92 -9.65 4.56 5.17
C LEU A 92 -10.49 5.59 4.40
N LEU A 93 -11.77 5.71 4.71
CA LEU A 93 -12.65 6.72 4.09
C LEU A 93 -12.13 8.14 4.32
N LYS A 94 -11.73 8.48 5.56
CA LYS A 94 -11.10 9.78 5.88
C LYS A 94 -9.82 10.00 5.05
N THR A 95 -8.97 9.01 4.97
CA THR A 95 -7.71 9.07 4.20
C THR A 95 -7.98 9.22 2.71
N LYS A 96 -8.89 8.44 2.15
CA LYS A 96 -9.24 8.51 0.72
C LYS A 96 -9.86 9.86 0.35
N ARG A 97 -10.74 10.40 1.20
CA ARG A 97 -11.32 11.74 1.03
C ARG A 97 -10.22 12.81 1.01
N ARG A 98 -9.29 12.79 1.97
CA ARG A 98 -8.14 13.71 2.04
C ARG A 98 -7.30 13.67 0.77
N HIS A 99 -7.06 12.48 0.21
CA HIS A 99 -6.29 12.28 -1.02
C HIS A 99 -7.12 12.42 -2.30
N ARG A 100 -8.43 12.71 -2.19
CA ARG A 100 -9.36 12.85 -3.32
C ARG A 100 -9.41 11.59 -4.19
N LEU A 101 -9.44 10.43 -3.55
CA LEU A 101 -9.50 9.12 -4.19
C LEU A 101 -10.77 8.39 -3.77
N PHE A 102 -11.34 7.60 -4.68
CA PHE A 102 -12.38 6.65 -4.33
C PHE A 102 -11.81 5.52 -3.47
N PRO A 103 -12.51 5.11 -2.40
CA PRO A 103 -12.12 3.96 -1.61
C PRO A 103 -12.43 2.66 -2.36
N GLN A 104 -11.64 1.62 -2.09
CA GLN A 104 -12.07 0.26 -2.39
C GLN A 104 -13.35 -0.04 -1.60
N PRO A 105 -14.28 -0.86 -2.12
CA PRO A 105 -15.47 -1.25 -1.37
C PRO A 105 -15.08 -2.03 -0.10
N ARG A 106 -15.91 -1.92 0.95
CA ARG A 106 -15.67 -2.65 2.20
C ARG A 106 -15.61 -4.17 1.99
N SER A 107 -16.44 -4.69 1.06
CA SER A 107 -16.44 -6.11 0.68
C SER A 107 -15.08 -6.57 0.17
N TRP A 108 -14.34 -5.74 -0.58
CA TRP A 108 -12.97 -6.06 -1.00
C TRP A 108 -12.06 -6.45 0.16
N PHE A 109 -12.12 -5.69 1.25
CA PHE A 109 -11.31 -5.97 2.44
C PHE A 109 -11.83 -7.19 3.20
N GLN A 110 -13.16 -7.36 3.23
CA GLN A 110 -13.78 -8.55 3.83
C GLN A 110 -13.36 -9.81 3.09
N ASP A 111 -13.40 -9.80 1.76
CA ASP A 111 -12.96 -10.90 0.92
C ASP A 111 -11.46 -11.17 1.09
N LEU A 112 -10.64 -10.10 1.17
CA LEU A 112 -9.20 -10.21 1.41
C LEU A 112 -8.91 -10.91 2.76
N LEU A 113 -9.58 -10.51 3.84
CA LEU A 113 -9.46 -11.12 5.16
C LEU A 113 -9.94 -12.58 5.16
N HIS A 114 -11.01 -12.87 4.43
CA HIS A 114 -11.57 -14.22 4.32
C HIS A 114 -10.65 -15.14 3.52
N CYS A 115 -10.24 -14.72 2.33
CA CYS A 115 -9.45 -15.56 1.41
C CYS A 115 -8.02 -15.81 1.89
N LEU A 116 -7.38 -14.82 2.52
CA LEU A 116 -6.00 -14.92 3.00
C LEU A 116 -5.90 -15.36 4.48
N GLY A 117 -7.00 -15.31 5.21
CA GLY A 117 -7.08 -15.82 6.57
C GLY A 117 -6.00 -15.25 7.51
N ASP A 118 -5.24 -16.12 8.15
CA ASP A 118 -4.17 -15.81 9.10
C ASP A 118 -2.96 -15.08 8.50
N LYS A 119 -2.84 -15.06 7.18
CA LYS A 119 -1.82 -14.26 6.48
C LYS A 119 -2.10 -12.75 6.53
N THR A 120 -3.32 -12.33 6.87
CA THR A 120 -3.68 -10.91 6.95
C THR A 120 -3.88 -10.44 8.37
N GLU A 121 -3.57 -9.18 8.63
CA GLU A 121 -3.83 -8.56 9.92
C GLU A 121 -4.10 -7.06 9.79
N ILE A 122 -5.08 -6.57 10.55
CA ILE A 122 -5.35 -5.15 10.73
C ILE A 122 -4.78 -4.74 12.08
N ARG A 123 -3.94 -3.69 12.07
CA ARG A 123 -3.43 -3.03 13.26
C ARG A 123 -4.04 -1.65 13.37
N ILE A 124 -4.49 -1.29 14.56
CA ILE A 124 -5.19 -0.03 14.83
C ILE A 124 -4.52 0.65 16.02
N ALA A 125 -3.98 1.85 15.80
CA ALA A 125 -3.53 2.71 16.87
C ALA A 125 -4.74 3.45 17.46
N LYS A 126 -4.89 3.40 18.79
CA LYS A 126 -5.97 4.06 19.53
C LYS A 126 -5.43 5.04 20.55
N LYS A 127 -6.17 6.12 20.76
CA LYS A 127 -6.03 7.06 21.89
C LYS A 127 -7.27 6.88 22.76
N GLY A 128 -7.12 6.17 23.89
CA GLY A 128 -8.29 5.59 24.57
C GLY A 128 -9.06 4.69 23.62
N ASP A 129 -10.37 4.89 23.49
CA ASP A 129 -11.23 4.11 22.59
C ASP A 129 -11.28 4.64 21.15
N ILE A 130 -10.59 5.74 20.85
CA ILE A 130 -10.67 6.41 19.54
C ILE A 130 -9.63 5.86 18.59
N PRO A 131 -10.01 5.21 17.45
CA PRO A 131 -9.10 4.82 16.40
C PRO A 131 -8.51 6.06 15.71
N VAL A 132 -7.18 6.18 15.67
CA VAL A 132 -6.49 7.36 15.12
C VAL A 132 -5.66 7.04 13.87
N ALA A 133 -5.19 5.81 13.75
CA ALA A 133 -4.54 5.29 12.54
C ALA A 133 -4.74 3.78 12.45
N ALA A 134 -4.68 3.24 11.24
CA ALA A 134 -4.72 1.80 11.03
C ALA A 134 -3.88 1.39 9.83
N MET A 135 -3.47 0.13 9.81
CA MET A 135 -2.83 -0.50 8.67
C MET A 135 -3.33 -1.93 8.48
N LEU A 136 -3.32 -2.38 7.23
CA LEU A 136 -3.55 -3.77 6.85
C LEU A 136 -2.27 -4.32 6.26
N THR A 137 -1.83 -5.47 6.76
CA THR A 137 -0.62 -6.17 6.34
C THR A 137 -0.96 -7.56 5.84
N ILE A 138 -0.08 -8.12 5.00
CA ILE A 138 -0.17 -9.48 4.48
C ILE A 138 1.16 -10.16 4.74
N ARG A 139 1.16 -11.37 5.27
CA ARG A 139 2.35 -12.20 5.43
C ARG A 139 2.46 -13.17 4.25
N GLU A 140 3.62 -13.15 3.59
CA GLU A 140 3.96 -14.09 2.53
C GLU A 140 5.34 -14.69 2.83
N GLY A 141 5.35 -15.94 3.26
CA GLY A 141 6.56 -16.61 3.73
C GLY A 141 7.25 -15.85 4.87
N SER A 142 8.49 -15.47 4.68
CA SER A 142 9.29 -14.67 5.62
C SER A 142 9.17 -13.16 5.42
N THR A 143 8.30 -12.70 4.51
CA THR A 143 8.10 -11.26 4.24
C THR A 143 6.74 -10.82 4.76
N VAL A 144 6.70 -9.68 5.45
CA VAL A 144 5.46 -8.99 5.80
C VAL A 144 5.28 -7.80 4.85
N ILE A 145 4.12 -7.69 4.23
CA ILE A 145 3.81 -6.67 3.23
C ILE A 145 2.87 -5.64 3.87
N TYR A 146 3.29 -4.39 3.93
CA TYR A 146 2.42 -3.25 4.23
C TYR A 146 1.55 -2.94 3.02
N LYS A 147 0.28 -3.30 3.09
CA LYS A 147 -0.63 -3.19 1.94
C LYS A 147 -1.45 -1.92 1.92
N TYR A 148 -2.04 -1.54 3.07
CA TYR A 148 -2.85 -0.34 3.21
C TYR A 148 -2.53 0.36 4.52
N GLY A 149 -2.54 1.70 4.51
CA GLY A 149 -2.44 2.53 5.69
C GLY A 149 -3.42 3.69 5.63
N CYS A 150 -3.97 4.03 6.76
CA CYS A 150 -4.94 5.11 6.89
C CYS A 150 -4.85 5.78 8.26
N SER A 151 -5.27 7.04 8.33
CA SER A 151 -5.20 7.82 9.56
C SER A 151 -6.18 8.98 9.53
N ASP A 152 -6.61 9.40 10.71
CA ASP A 152 -7.32 10.66 10.91
C ASP A 152 -6.30 11.80 11.05
N GLU A 153 -6.39 12.81 10.17
CA GLU A 153 -5.45 13.95 10.18
C GLU A 153 -5.47 14.75 11.47
N LYS A 154 -6.59 14.76 12.17
CA LYS A 154 -6.73 15.45 13.47
C LYS A 154 -5.73 14.96 14.53
N TYR A 155 -5.23 13.73 14.35
CA TYR A 155 -4.32 13.06 15.28
C TYR A 155 -2.91 12.85 14.73
N HIS A 156 -2.56 13.45 13.58
CA HIS A 156 -1.23 13.27 12.97
C HIS A 156 -0.08 13.71 13.91
N GLN A 157 -0.33 14.72 14.74
CA GLN A 157 0.66 15.20 15.73
C GLN A 157 1.02 14.14 16.79
N LEU A 158 0.17 13.13 17.01
CA LEU A 158 0.44 12.06 17.98
C LEU A 158 1.52 11.07 17.51
N GLY A 159 1.83 11.06 16.18
CA GLY A 159 2.81 10.13 15.65
C GLY A 159 2.29 8.69 15.47
N SER A 160 0.98 8.53 15.28
CA SER A 160 0.30 7.24 15.24
C SER A 160 0.79 6.30 14.13
N MET A 161 1.07 6.81 12.91
CA MET A 161 1.62 5.97 11.84
C MET A 161 3.05 5.49 12.12
N PRO A 162 4.02 6.35 12.51
CA PRO A 162 5.32 5.89 12.98
C PRO A 162 5.24 4.86 14.12
N PHE A 163 4.33 5.03 15.06
CA PHE A 163 4.09 4.07 16.14
C PHE A 163 3.63 2.71 15.58
N LEU A 164 2.62 2.67 14.70
CA LEU A 164 2.16 1.43 14.09
C LEU A 164 3.25 0.73 13.27
N PHE A 165 4.06 1.48 12.51
CA PHE A 165 5.18 0.88 11.79
C PHE A 165 6.23 0.28 12.72
N TRP A 166 6.51 0.95 13.82
CA TRP A 166 7.45 0.41 14.79
C TRP A 166 6.91 -0.85 15.45
N THR A 167 5.67 -0.85 15.91
CA THR A 167 5.00 -2.06 16.42
C THR A 167 5.01 -3.19 15.40
N LEU A 168 4.74 -2.89 14.12
CA LEU A 168 4.82 -3.87 13.05
C LEU A 168 6.22 -4.46 12.88
N ILE A 169 7.28 -3.64 12.99
CA ILE A 169 8.67 -4.09 12.91
C ILE A 169 8.99 -5.04 14.08
N GLU A 170 8.64 -4.64 15.32
CA GLU A 170 8.86 -5.46 16.52
C GLU A 170 8.14 -6.81 16.43
N GLU A 171 6.86 -6.82 16.12
CA GLU A 171 6.04 -8.03 16.01
C GLU A 171 6.49 -8.92 14.83
N SER A 172 6.78 -8.33 13.67
CA SER A 172 7.24 -9.10 12.50
C SER A 172 8.55 -9.80 12.78
N LYS A 173 9.51 -9.10 13.40
CA LYS A 173 10.79 -9.67 13.79
C LYS A 173 10.62 -10.77 14.84
N ALA A 174 9.83 -10.54 15.87
CA ALA A 174 9.54 -11.55 16.90
C ALA A 174 8.87 -12.81 16.31
N ALA A 175 8.05 -12.63 15.26
CA ALA A 175 7.42 -13.73 14.51
C ALA A 175 8.34 -14.36 13.44
N GLY A 176 9.65 -14.03 13.41
CA GLY A 176 10.63 -14.61 12.52
C GLY A 176 10.54 -14.15 11.06
N ALA A 177 9.96 -12.98 10.80
CA ALA A 177 10.01 -12.40 9.46
C ALA A 177 11.43 -11.88 9.14
N ALA A 178 11.88 -12.12 7.91
CA ALA A 178 13.19 -11.65 7.42
C ALA A 178 13.13 -10.24 6.83
N ALA A 179 11.97 -9.83 6.31
CA ALA A 179 11.82 -8.54 5.63
C ALA A 179 10.42 -7.93 5.81
N LEU A 180 10.38 -6.59 5.77
CA LEU A 180 9.15 -5.82 5.67
C LEU A 180 9.13 -5.06 4.34
N ASP A 181 8.17 -5.42 3.47
CA ASP A 181 7.92 -4.73 2.22
C ASP A 181 6.98 -3.54 2.47
N LEU A 182 7.50 -2.33 2.35
CA LEU A 182 6.75 -1.07 2.49
C LEU A 182 5.99 -0.69 1.20
N GLY A 183 6.03 -1.55 0.20
CA GLY A 183 5.37 -1.35 -1.08
C GLY A 183 6.04 -0.33 -1.98
N ARG A 184 5.48 -0.21 -3.17
CA ARG A 184 5.96 0.73 -4.20
C ARG A 184 5.59 2.18 -3.89
N SER A 185 6.36 3.10 -4.46
CA SER A 185 6.08 4.54 -4.49
C SER A 185 6.27 5.05 -5.90
N ASP A 186 5.36 5.89 -6.37
CA ASP A 186 5.54 6.61 -7.64
C ASP A 186 6.77 7.53 -7.53
N LEU A 187 7.52 7.70 -8.65
CA LEU A 187 8.78 8.43 -8.65
C LEU A 187 8.61 9.92 -8.25
N ASP A 188 7.44 10.50 -8.51
CA ASP A 188 7.07 11.88 -8.19
C ASP A 188 6.53 12.07 -6.75
N ARG A 189 6.40 10.99 -5.98
CA ARG A 189 5.88 11.02 -4.60
C ARG A 189 7.00 11.16 -3.56
N GLU A 190 7.80 12.22 -3.66
CA GLU A 190 8.96 12.46 -2.79
C GLU A 190 8.66 12.35 -1.30
N GLY A 191 7.51 12.88 -0.84
CA GLY A 191 7.12 12.79 0.56
C GLY A 191 6.90 11.35 1.05
N LEU A 192 6.34 10.47 0.20
CA LEU A 192 6.14 9.06 0.53
C LEU A 192 7.47 8.29 0.48
N ILE A 193 8.31 8.60 -0.51
CA ILE A 193 9.66 8.03 -0.65
C ILE A 193 10.48 8.37 0.59
N THR A 194 10.58 9.66 0.93
CA THR A 194 11.29 10.13 2.12
C THR A 194 10.75 9.52 3.42
N PHE A 195 9.44 9.36 3.52
CA PHE A 195 8.83 8.70 4.69
C PHE A 195 9.33 7.27 4.85
N LYS A 196 9.37 6.48 3.77
CA LYS A 196 9.85 5.10 3.80
C LYS A 196 11.36 4.99 4.04
N ASP A 197 12.16 5.85 3.40
CA ASP A 197 13.61 5.94 3.61
C ASP A 197 13.94 6.19 5.09
N ARG A 198 13.15 7.03 5.77
CA ARG A 198 13.32 7.37 7.18
C ARG A 198 13.07 6.21 8.15
N PHE A 199 12.49 5.11 7.67
CA PHE A 199 12.42 3.84 8.40
C PHE A 199 13.65 2.96 8.17
N GLY A 200 14.66 3.43 7.43
CA GLY A 200 15.85 2.64 7.11
C GLY A 200 15.60 1.63 5.98
N ALA A 201 14.48 1.75 5.26
CA ALA A 201 14.18 0.85 4.16
C ALA A 201 15.07 1.14 2.95
N ALA A 202 15.68 0.09 2.39
CA ALA A 202 16.40 0.18 1.13
C ALA A 202 15.40 0.29 -0.03
N ARG A 203 15.62 1.27 -0.92
CA ARG A 203 14.82 1.41 -2.13
C ARG A 203 15.51 0.80 -3.33
N ARG A 204 14.73 0.19 -4.20
CA ARG A 204 15.18 -0.38 -5.48
C ARG A 204 14.19 -0.05 -6.59
N PRO A 205 14.64 0.08 -7.85
CA PRO A 205 13.74 0.31 -8.97
C PRO A 205 12.83 -0.89 -9.19
N LEU A 206 11.57 -0.61 -9.52
CA LEU A 206 10.57 -1.61 -9.91
C LEU A 206 9.96 -1.17 -11.24
N HIS A 207 10.04 -2.03 -12.25
CA HIS A 207 9.57 -1.72 -13.60
C HIS A 207 8.37 -2.58 -13.97
N TYR A 208 7.35 -1.95 -14.51
CA TYR A 208 6.21 -2.61 -15.12
C TYR A 208 6.27 -2.46 -16.63
N TYR A 209 6.02 -3.54 -17.33
CA TYR A 209 6.10 -3.61 -18.78
C TYR A 209 4.72 -3.84 -19.34
N ARG A 210 4.46 -3.30 -20.54
CA ARG A 210 3.22 -3.51 -21.26
C ARG A 210 3.55 -4.15 -22.60
N VAL A 211 2.87 -5.25 -22.90
CA VAL A 211 2.92 -5.96 -24.18
C VAL A 211 1.60 -5.72 -24.89
N THR A 212 1.64 -5.18 -26.08
CA THR A 212 0.47 -4.95 -26.94
C THR A 212 0.52 -5.91 -28.13
N GLY A 213 -0.64 -6.36 -28.61
CA GLY A 213 -0.70 -7.10 -29.87
C GLY A 213 -0.29 -6.21 -31.06
N SER A 214 0.24 -6.82 -32.11
CA SER A 214 0.87 -6.17 -33.27
C SER A 214 0.00 -5.16 -34.03
N ASN A 215 -1.32 -5.11 -33.77
CA ASN A 215 -2.28 -4.30 -34.52
C ASN A 215 -3.02 -3.20 -33.71
N GLN A 216 -2.56 -2.84 -32.51
CA GLN A 216 -3.28 -1.86 -31.71
C GLN A 216 -2.39 -0.69 -31.25
N SER A 217 -2.52 0.44 -31.95
CA SER A 217 -2.14 1.74 -31.41
C SER A 217 -3.12 2.10 -30.27
N GLY A 218 -2.67 1.99 -29.03
CA GLY A 218 -3.51 2.21 -27.85
C GLY A 218 -3.94 3.68 -27.73
N ARG A 219 -5.21 3.98 -27.99
CA ARG A 219 -5.83 5.22 -27.53
C ARG A 219 -5.85 5.20 -26.01
N GLU A 220 -5.02 6.02 -25.38
CA GLU A 220 -5.09 6.26 -23.94
C GLU A 220 -6.42 6.93 -23.63
N SER A 221 -7.15 6.38 -22.65
CA SER A 221 -8.35 7.02 -22.13
C SER A 221 -7.94 8.34 -21.46
N THR A 222 -8.36 9.45 -22.01
CA THR A 222 -8.18 10.80 -21.47
C THR A 222 -9.15 11.04 -20.31
N PHE A 223 -8.94 10.30 -19.23
CA PHE A 223 -9.66 10.55 -17.98
C PHE A 223 -8.97 11.69 -17.24
N ASN A 224 -9.68 12.79 -17.00
CA ASN A 224 -9.12 13.95 -16.28
C ASN A 224 -9.29 13.78 -14.76
N PRO A 225 -8.26 13.35 -14.01
CA PRO A 225 -8.37 13.05 -12.58
C PRO A 225 -8.55 14.30 -11.70
N ARG A 226 -8.27 15.50 -12.21
CA ARG A 226 -8.30 16.75 -11.43
C ARG A 226 -9.72 17.26 -11.15
N LEU A 227 -10.62 17.13 -12.12
CA LEU A 227 -12.02 17.54 -11.97
C LEU A 227 -12.78 16.61 -11.00
N MET A 228 -12.54 15.31 -11.12
CA MET A 228 -13.13 14.32 -10.24
C MET A 228 -12.64 14.46 -8.79
N GLY A 229 -11.39 14.86 -8.58
CA GLY A 229 -10.81 15.03 -7.26
C GLY A 229 -11.49 16.11 -6.40
N ARG A 230 -12.03 17.19 -7.02
CA ARG A 230 -12.79 18.22 -6.29
C ARG A 230 -14.15 17.73 -5.81
N LEU A 231 -14.84 16.94 -6.61
CA LEU A 231 -16.12 16.36 -6.25
C LEU A 231 -15.98 15.34 -5.09
N ILE A 232 -14.93 14.51 -5.12
CA ILE A 232 -14.68 13.47 -4.10
C ILE A 232 -14.54 14.07 -2.70
N SER A 233 -14.00 15.29 -2.56
CA SER A 233 -13.80 15.92 -1.24
C SER A 233 -15.10 16.32 -0.55
N ILE A 234 -16.19 16.52 -1.31
CA ILE A 234 -17.47 17.05 -0.82
C ILE A 234 -18.55 15.94 -0.75
N LEU A 235 -18.33 14.81 -1.42
CA LEU A 235 -19.31 13.73 -1.47
C LEU A 235 -19.53 13.11 -0.08
N PRO A 236 -20.79 12.79 0.30
CA PRO A 236 -21.05 11.99 1.50
C PRO A 236 -20.46 10.58 1.36
N ASP A 237 -20.20 9.91 2.50
CA ASP A 237 -19.55 8.58 2.51
C ASP A 237 -20.31 7.54 1.67
N MET A 238 -21.66 7.62 1.65
CA MET A 238 -22.48 6.72 0.84
C MET A 238 -22.20 6.90 -0.66
N ALA A 239 -22.05 8.12 -1.14
CA ALA A 239 -21.73 8.39 -2.54
C ALA A 239 -20.28 8.00 -2.89
N LEU A 240 -19.33 8.21 -1.97
CA LEU A 240 -17.94 7.76 -2.12
C LEU A 240 -17.85 6.24 -2.22
N THR A 241 -18.53 5.51 -1.35
CA THR A 241 -18.53 4.05 -1.33
C THR A 241 -19.21 3.45 -2.56
N THR A 242 -20.32 4.06 -3.00
CA THR A 242 -21.03 3.63 -4.22
C THR A 242 -20.19 3.88 -5.47
N GLY A 243 -19.57 5.07 -5.58
CA GLY A 243 -18.63 5.38 -6.67
C GLY A 243 -17.41 4.45 -6.66
N GLY A 244 -16.91 4.12 -5.48
CA GLY A 244 -15.86 3.12 -5.30
C GLY A 244 -16.29 1.73 -5.81
N ARG A 245 -17.46 1.24 -5.42
CA ARG A 245 -18.00 -0.05 -5.90
C ARG A 245 -18.10 -0.11 -7.42
N TRP A 246 -18.59 0.94 -8.05
CA TRP A 246 -18.74 1.01 -9.50
C TRP A 246 -17.36 1.00 -10.19
N LEU A 247 -16.44 1.84 -9.72
CA LEU A 247 -15.10 1.96 -10.30
C LEU A 247 -14.30 0.66 -10.18
N TYR A 248 -14.28 0.04 -9.00
CA TYR A 248 -13.50 -1.19 -8.75
C TYR A 248 -14.10 -2.44 -9.39
N ARG A 249 -15.35 -2.42 -9.82
CA ARG A 249 -15.96 -3.50 -10.61
C ARG A 249 -15.29 -3.68 -11.98
N HIS A 250 -14.65 -2.63 -12.49
CA HIS A 250 -14.04 -2.58 -13.82
C HIS A 250 -12.50 -2.51 -13.77
N MET A 251 -11.90 -2.57 -12.58
CA MET A 251 -10.45 -2.46 -12.37
C MET A 251 -9.80 -3.77 -11.94
N GLY A 252 -10.52 -4.89 -11.98
CA GLY A 252 -10.05 -6.24 -11.68
C GLY A 252 -9.19 -6.85 -12.77
#